data_fd7dabc6d7d1648ce48f936693e7dd56
#
_entry.id   fd7dabc6d7d1648ce48f936693e7dd56
#
_cell.length_a   1.000
_cell.length_b   1.000
_cell.length_c   1.000
_cell.angle_alpha   90.00
_cell.angle_beta   90.00
_cell.angle_gamma   90.00
#
_symmetry.space_group_name_H-M   'P 1'
#
loop_
_entity.id
_entity.type
_entity.pdbx_description
1 polymer ?
#
loop_
_entity_poly.entity_id
_entity_poly.type
_entity_poly.pdbx_seq_one_letter_code
_entity_poly.pdbx_strand_id
1 'polypeptide(L)'
;FFVSRGVACPLMLKEDVVSGYTAGAGEIGHTVLSVNGELKCVDDLGSEGAIFAKCQEAMLAGRLPELKERMQKEGHLAMEQILEVQMQGDDEVNAIIDQAIGYLGIALANVVNLINPGYVVADSCLFSVEKNRQRLLEAAKGNFFGLNEEEVQIVFTPFDRFRGAKGA
;
A
#
# COMPACT_ATOMS: atom_id res chain seq x y z
N PHE A 1 -6.33 -2.12 6.96
CA PHE A 1 -5.02 -2.02 6.29
C PHE A 1 -4.96 -0.71 5.52
N PHE A 2 -4.29 0.26 6.09
CA PHE A 2 -4.22 1.63 5.61
C PHE A 2 -2.84 1.92 5.03
N VAL A 3 -2.80 2.43 3.80
CA VAL A 3 -1.56 2.81 3.10
C VAL A 3 -1.65 4.27 2.68
N SER A 4 -0.73 5.08 3.19
CA SER A 4 -0.51 6.48 2.85
C SER A 4 0.99 6.79 2.96
N ARG A 5 1.39 7.83 3.67
CA ARG A 5 2.82 8.13 3.94
C ARG A 5 3.55 7.00 4.66
N GLY A 6 2.81 6.21 5.43
CA GLY A 6 3.23 4.98 6.09
C GLY A 6 2.16 3.92 5.90
N VAL A 7 2.40 2.73 6.46
CA VAL A 7 1.52 1.56 6.38
C VAL A 7 1.10 1.17 7.80
N ALA A 8 -0.20 1.13 8.05
CA ALA A 8 -0.76 0.74 9.34
C ALA A 8 -1.88 -0.30 9.16
N CYS A 9 -2.08 -1.11 10.17
CA CYS A 9 -3.19 -2.06 10.20
C CYS A 9 -3.83 -2.06 11.60
N PRO A 10 -4.63 -1.04 11.95
CA PRO A 10 -5.39 -1.05 13.19
C PRO A 10 -6.22 -2.34 13.28
N LEU A 11 -6.22 -2.96 14.45
CA LEU A 11 -6.91 -4.23 14.71
C LEU A 11 -8.13 -3.98 15.58
N MET A 12 -9.23 -4.65 15.24
CA MET A 12 -10.44 -4.66 16.04
C MET A 12 -10.78 -6.09 16.43
N LEU A 13 -10.95 -6.34 17.72
CA LEU A 13 -11.37 -7.62 18.27
C LEU A 13 -12.61 -7.42 19.16
N LYS A 14 -13.71 -8.13 18.84
CA LYS A 14 -14.97 -8.04 19.59
C LYS A 14 -15.44 -6.61 19.83
N GLU A 15 -15.45 -5.79 18.76
CA GLU A 15 -15.86 -4.39 18.77
C GLU A 15 -14.89 -3.41 19.47
N ASP A 16 -13.80 -3.89 20.07
CA ASP A 16 -12.78 -3.08 20.71
C ASP A 16 -11.54 -2.90 19.81
N VAL A 17 -11.02 -1.69 19.75
CA VAL A 17 -9.76 -1.39 19.08
C VAL A 17 -8.60 -1.89 19.94
N VAL A 18 -7.74 -2.72 19.34
CA VAL A 18 -6.54 -3.21 20.01
C VAL A 18 -5.49 -2.11 20.03
N SER A 19 -5.30 -1.47 21.17
CA SER A 19 -4.30 -0.40 21.33
C SER A 19 -2.89 -0.94 21.58
N GLY A 20 -2.76 -2.14 22.16
CA GLY A 20 -1.50 -2.62 22.70
C GLY A 20 -1.10 -1.89 24.00
N TYR A 21 0.02 -2.30 24.62
CA TYR A 21 0.44 -1.76 25.90
C TYR A 21 0.84 -0.27 25.85
N THR A 22 1.45 0.17 24.75
CA THR A 22 1.92 1.55 24.52
C THR A 22 1.15 2.26 23.42
N ALA A 23 -0.04 1.80 23.08
CA ALA A 23 -0.85 2.29 21.94
C ALA A 23 -0.18 2.14 20.56
N GLY A 24 0.77 1.19 20.44
CA GLY A 24 1.51 0.94 19.19
C GLY A 24 1.07 -0.35 18.46
N ALA A 25 -0.14 -0.88 18.70
CA ALA A 25 -0.62 -2.03 17.96
C ALA A 25 -1.00 -1.63 16.52
N GLY A 26 -0.68 -2.50 15.57
CA GLY A 26 -1.04 -2.29 14.16
C GLY A 26 0.00 -1.53 13.33
N GLU A 27 1.17 -1.22 13.88
CA GLU A 27 2.29 -0.57 13.21
C GLU A 27 3.02 -1.53 12.24
N ILE A 28 2.26 -2.09 11.27
CA ILE A 28 2.76 -3.07 10.29
C ILE A 28 3.85 -2.50 9.39
N GLY A 29 3.85 -1.19 9.16
CA GLY A 29 4.85 -0.49 8.35
C GLY A 29 6.26 -0.61 8.90
N HIS A 30 6.40 -0.77 10.22
CA HIS A 30 7.68 -0.98 10.90
C HIS A 30 8.13 -2.44 10.95
N THR A 31 7.32 -3.38 10.47
CA THR A 31 7.78 -4.77 10.30
C THR A 31 8.73 -4.87 9.11
N VAL A 32 9.58 -5.90 9.11
CA VAL A 32 10.64 -6.03 8.11
C VAL A 32 10.40 -7.19 7.16
N LEU A 33 10.77 -6.97 5.91
CA LEU A 33 10.83 -8.00 4.87
C LEU A 33 12.29 -8.15 4.40
N SER A 34 12.67 -9.35 3.98
CA SER A 34 13.97 -9.59 3.34
C SER A 34 13.85 -9.33 1.84
N VAL A 35 14.62 -8.36 1.34
CA VAL A 35 14.66 -7.99 -0.07
C VAL A 35 16.11 -8.08 -0.55
N ASN A 36 16.41 -9.00 -1.44
CA ASN A 36 17.77 -9.25 -1.94
C ASN A 36 18.82 -9.50 -0.83
N GLY A 37 18.38 -10.13 0.29
CA GLY A 37 19.24 -10.41 1.45
C GLY A 37 19.38 -9.25 2.44
N GLU A 38 18.76 -8.11 2.19
CA GLU A 38 18.70 -6.97 3.11
C GLU A 38 17.33 -6.93 3.81
N LEU A 39 17.32 -6.53 5.09
CA LEU A 39 16.08 -6.28 5.84
C LEU A 39 15.64 -4.84 5.60
N LYS A 40 14.39 -4.66 5.18
CA LYS A 40 13.78 -3.34 4.92
C LYS A 40 12.41 -3.27 5.57
N CYS A 41 12.06 -2.12 6.12
CA CYS A 41 10.73 -1.89 6.65
C CYS A 41 9.69 -1.89 5.53
N VAL A 42 8.48 -2.32 5.84
CA VAL A 42 7.35 -2.29 4.89
C VAL A 42 7.08 -0.86 4.43
N ASP A 43 7.24 0.15 5.31
CA ASP A 43 7.12 1.56 4.96
C ASP A 43 8.07 1.97 3.82
N ASP A 44 9.33 1.52 3.88
CA ASP A 44 10.35 1.82 2.87
C ASP A 44 10.13 1.09 1.55
N LEU A 45 9.24 0.10 1.53
CA LEU A 45 8.99 -0.75 0.37
C LEU A 45 7.66 -0.44 -0.32
N GLY A 46 6.60 -0.15 0.45
CA GLY A 46 5.23 -0.14 -0.05
C GLY A 46 4.43 1.12 0.24
N SER A 47 4.92 2.05 1.07
CA SER A 47 4.20 3.30 1.35
C SER A 47 4.15 4.22 0.13
N GLU A 48 3.24 5.20 0.15
CA GLU A 48 3.26 6.28 -0.85
C GLU A 48 4.61 7.00 -0.87
N GLY A 49 5.24 7.20 0.30
CA GLY A 49 6.57 7.79 0.41
C GLY A 49 7.64 6.99 -0.33
N ALA A 50 7.60 5.66 -0.23
CA ALA A 50 8.50 4.77 -0.96
C ALA A 50 8.29 4.84 -2.48
N ILE A 51 7.02 4.91 -2.93
CA ILE A 51 6.69 5.08 -4.36
C ILE A 51 7.20 6.44 -4.87
N PHE A 52 6.97 7.53 -4.11
CA PHE A 52 7.50 8.85 -4.48
C PHE A 52 9.03 8.84 -4.60
N ALA A 53 9.74 8.24 -3.65
CA ALA A 53 11.20 8.18 -3.69
C ALA A 53 11.69 7.44 -4.95
N LYS A 54 11.07 6.32 -5.31
CA LYS A 54 11.40 5.56 -6.53
C LYS A 54 11.07 6.33 -7.81
N CYS A 55 9.92 7.01 -7.87
CA CYS A 55 9.59 7.88 -8.99
C CYS A 55 10.61 9.03 -9.11
N GLN A 56 11.05 9.60 -8.00
CA GLN A 56 12.06 10.66 -7.99
C GLN A 56 13.41 10.16 -8.52
N GLU A 57 13.86 8.99 -8.09
CA GLU A 57 15.06 8.33 -8.63
C GLU A 57 14.95 8.12 -10.16
N ALA A 58 13.80 7.63 -10.62
CA ALA A 58 13.54 7.41 -12.04
C ALA A 58 13.50 8.72 -12.84
N MET A 59 12.91 9.80 -12.29
CA MET A 59 12.91 11.13 -12.91
C MET A 59 14.33 11.70 -13.01
N LEU A 60 15.15 11.53 -11.98
CA LEU A 60 16.57 11.97 -12.01
C LEU A 60 17.37 11.19 -13.04
N ALA A 61 17.07 9.92 -13.23
CA ALA A 61 17.67 9.07 -14.25
C ALA A 61 17.10 9.29 -15.67
N GLY A 62 16.15 10.22 -15.83
CA GLY A 62 15.54 10.55 -17.14
C GLY A 62 14.52 9.50 -17.63
N ARG A 63 14.10 8.55 -16.79
CA ARG A 63 13.17 7.46 -17.16
C ARG A 63 11.69 7.84 -17.06
N LEU A 64 11.35 8.92 -16.34
CA LEU A 64 9.99 9.44 -16.18
C LEU A 64 9.91 10.92 -16.58
N PRO A 65 10.07 11.26 -17.89
CA PRO A 65 10.09 12.65 -18.34
C PRO A 65 8.76 13.36 -18.12
N GLU A 66 7.64 12.69 -18.28
CA GLU A 66 6.31 13.27 -18.08
C GLU A 66 6.06 13.68 -16.61
N LEU A 67 6.36 12.82 -15.65
CA LEU A 67 6.23 13.16 -14.23
C LEU A 67 7.18 14.29 -13.84
N LYS A 68 8.38 14.33 -14.42
CA LYS A 68 9.35 15.41 -14.21
C LYS A 68 8.82 16.74 -14.72
N GLU A 69 8.20 16.77 -15.89
CA GLU A 69 7.59 17.98 -16.45
C GLU A 69 6.42 18.46 -15.59
N ARG A 70 5.53 17.55 -15.15
CA ARG A 70 4.42 17.86 -14.25
C ARG A 70 4.93 18.46 -12.93
N MET A 71 5.93 17.83 -12.31
CA MET A 71 6.54 18.32 -11.08
C MET A 71 7.18 19.71 -11.24
N GLN A 72 7.83 19.99 -12.38
CA GLN A 72 8.41 21.31 -12.66
C GLN A 72 7.35 22.39 -12.84
N LYS A 73 6.22 22.05 -13.47
CA LYS A 73 5.13 22.96 -13.77
C LYS A 73 4.29 23.31 -12.54
N GLU A 74 4.03 22.31 -11.67
CA GLU A 74 3.13 22.44 -10.53
C GLU A 74 3.86 22.66 -9.19
N GLY A 75 5.19 22.48 -9.18
CA GLY A 75 6.02 22.64 -7.97
C GLY A 75 5.91 21.49 -6.97
N HIS A 76 5.04 20.52 -7.19
CA HIS A 76 4.87 19.33 -6.37
C HIS A 76 4.37 18.16 -7.22
N LEU A 77 4.49 16.95 -6.70
CA LEU A 77 3.96 15.73 -7.29
C LEU A 77 2.98 15.09 -6.30
N ALA A 78 1.75 14.88 -6.73
CA ALA A 78 0.73 14.18 -5.96
C ALA A 78 0.63 12.71 -6.42
N MET A 79 0.15 11.82 -5.54
CA MET A 79 -0.02 10.40 -5.89
C MET A 79 -1.01 10.23 -7.05
N GLU A 80 -2.04 11.04 -7.10
CA GLU A 80 -3.02 11.02 -8.18
C GLU A 80 -2.39 11.22 -9.57
N GLN A 81 -1.38 12.09 -9.66
CA GLN A 81 -0.64 12.31 -10.92
C GLN A 81 0.20 11.10 -11.33
N ILE A 82 0.77 10.38 -10.34
CA ILE A 82 1.49 9.13 -10.59
C ILE A 82 0.50 8.06 -11.07
N LEU A 83 -0.67 7.97 -10.45
CA LEU A 83 -1.73 7.02 -10.85
C LEU A 83 -2.31 7.34 -12.23
N GLU A 84 -2.42 8.62 -12.60
CA GLU A 84 -2.81 9.02 -13.97
C GLU A 84 -1.80 8.51 -15.00
N VAL A 85 -0.49 8.67 -14.75
CA VAL A 85 0.57 8.16 -15.64
C VAL A 85 0.58 6.63 -15.66
N GLN A 86 0.31 5.98 -14.52
CA GLN A 86 0.10 4.54 -14.46
C GLN A 86 -1.05 4.10 -15.38
N MET A 87 -2.20 4.78 -15.31
CA MET A 87 -3.38 4.45 -16.13
C MET A 87 -3.16 4.71 -17.62
N GLN A 88 -2.25 5.61 -17.99
CA GLN A 88 -1.82 5.83 -19.37
C GLN A 88 -0.91 4.71 -19.89
N GLY A 89 -0.47 3.81 -19.03
CA GLY A 89 0.29 2.61 -19.39
C GLY A 89 1.81 2.78 -19.36
N ASP A 90 2.34 3.78 -18.64
CA ASP A 90 3.79 3.93 -18.46
C ASP A 90 4.39 2.71 -17.76
N ASP A 91 5.33 2.05 -18.42
CA ASP A 91 5.91 0.79 -17.94
C ASP A 91 6.75 0.97 -16.66
N GLU A 92 7.48 2.08 -16.53
CA GLU A 92 8.32 2.37 -15.36
C GLU A 92 7.46 2.63 -14.13
N VAL A 93 6.41 3.44 -14.25
CA VAL A 93 5.46 3.70 -13.15
C VAL A 93 4.73 2.42 -12.77
N ASN A 94 4.30 1.63 -13.76
CA ASN A 94 3.69 0.32 -13.50
C ASN A 94 4.62 -0.59 -12.71
N ALA A 95 5.89 -0.69 -13.09
CA ALA A 95 6.87 -1.54 -12.41
C ALA A 95 7.10 -1.09 -10.95
N ILE A 96 7.21 0.23 -10.71
CA ILE A 96 7.38 0.80 -9.37
C ILE A 96 6.17 0.46 -8.48
N ILE A 97 4.96 0.69 -8.97
CA ILE A 97 3.73 0.46 -8.21
C ILE A 97 3.49 -1.04 -8.01
N ASP A 98 3.66 -1.87 -9.04
CA ASP A 98 3.48 -3.32 -8.95
C ASP A 98 4.43 -3.94 -7.91
N GLN A 99 5.67 -3.45 -7.83
CA GLN A 99 6.64 -3.89 -6.83
C GLN A 99 6.20 -3.48 -5.41
N ALA A 100 5.81 -2.22 -5.21
CA ALA A 100 5.35 -1.72 -3.92
C ALA A 100 4.13 -2.49 -3.42
N ILE A 101 3.13 -2.70 -4.29
CA ILE A 101 1.92 -3.47 -3.96
C ILE A 101 2.25 -4.94 -3.68
N GLY A 102 3.23 -5.51 -4.35
CA GLY A 102 3.71 -6.86 -4.04
C GLY A 102 4.18 -6.99 -2.59
N TYR A 103 4.95 -6.04 -2.08
CA TYR A 103 5.38 -6.02 -0.68
C TYR A 103 4.21 -5.77 0.29
N LEU A 104 3.27 -4.88 -0.07
CA LEU A 104 2.05 -4.65 0.70
C LEU A 104 1.20 -5.93 0.81
N GLY A 105 1.12 -6.71 -0.27
CA GLY A 105 0.42 -7.99 -0.26
C GLY A 105 1.05 -9.01 0.70
N ILE A 106 2.38 -9.10 0.73
CA ILE A 106 3.10 -9.94 1.69
C ILE A 106 2.85 -9.47 3.13
N ALA A 107 2.92 -8.15 3.37
CA ALA A 107 2.65 -7.58 4.69
C ALA A 107 1.20 -7.86 5.14
N LEU A 108 0.23 -7.72 4.24
CA LEU A 108 -1.16 -8.06 4.51
C LEU A 108 -1.33 -9.55 4.82
N ALA A 109 -0.66 -10.44 4.05
CA ALA A 109 -0.69 -11.87 4.32
C ALA A 109 -0.13 -12.22 5.70
N ASN A 110 0.94 -11.55 6.14
CA ASN A 110 1.49 -11.75 7.47
C ASN A 110 0.48 -11.37 8.56
N VAL A 111 -0.28 -10.28 8.39
CA VAL A 111 -1.36 -9.90 9.31
C VAL A 111 -2.47 -10.95 9.30
N VAL A 112 -2.92 -11.37 8.12
CA VAL A 112 -3.98 -12.38 7.98
C VAL A 112 -3.56 -13.69 8.62
N ASN A 113 -2.35 -14.18 8.35
CA ASN A 113 -1.84 -15.44 8.92
C ASN A 113 -1.65 -15.36 10.45
N LEU A 114 -1.34 -14.18 11.00
CA LEU A 114 -1.11 -13.99 12.44
C LEU A 114 -2.42 -13.82 13.22
N ILE A 115 -3.37 -13.06 12.67
CA ILE A 115 -4.58 -12.63 13.40
C ILE A 115 -5.79 -13.47 13.00
N ASN A 116 -5.79 -14.08 11.81
CA ASN A 116 -6.91 -14.79 11.21
C ASN A 116 -8.23 -13.97 11.27
N PRO A 117 -8.25 -12.75 10.67
CA PRO A 117 -9.44 -11.92 10.68
C PRO A 117 -10.46 -12.44 9.67
N GLY A 118 -11.74 -12.37 9.99
CA GLY A 118 -12.82 -12.64 9.01
C GLY A 118 -12.99 -11.49 8.00
N TYR A 119 -12.47 -10.29 8.33
CA TYR A 119 -12.69 -9.10 7.50
C TYR A 119 -11.47 -8.18 7.51
N VAL A 120 -11.08 -7.69 6.34
CA VAL A 120 -10.03 -6.68 6.17
C VAL A 120 -10.56 -5.53 5.33
N VAL A 121 -10.46 -4.31 5.85
CA VAL A 121 -10.73 -3.09 5.09
C VAL A 121 -9.40 -2.54 4.58
N ALA A 122 -9.20 -2.53 3.27
CA ALA A 122 -8.03 -1.98 2.62
C ALA A 122 -8.31 -0.55 2.11
N ASP A 123 -7.48 0.38 2.51
CA ASP A 123 -7.66 1.80 2.29
C ASP A 123 -6.37 2.48 1.81
N SER A 124 -6.41 3.03 0.60
CA SER A 124 -5.37 3.86 -0.02
C SER A 124 -5.89 4.49 -1.30
N CYS A 125 -5.29 5.62 -1.74
CA CYS A 125 -5.50 6.14 -3.09
C CYS A 125 -4.97 5.17 -4.17
N LEU A 126 -3.96 4.35 -3.86
CA LEU A 126 -3.45 3.31 -4.77
C LEU A 126 -4.56 2.35 -5.23
N PHE A 127 -5.51 2.09 -4.36
CA PHE A 127 -6.62 1.16 -4.62
C PHE A 127 -7.80 1.82 -5.35
N SER A 128 -7.68 3.07 -5.80
CA SER A 128 -8.61 3.66 -6.78
C SER A 128 -8.46 3.02 -8.16
N VAL A 129 -7.30 2.46 -8.46
CA VAL A 129 -7.01 1.74 -9.70
C VAL A 129 -7.29 0.25 -9.50
N GLU A 130 -8.18 -0.32 -10.33
CA GLU A 130 -8.62 -1.72 -10.22
C GLU A 130 -7.46 -2.72 -10.35
N LYS A 131 -6.54 -2.49 -11.29
CA LYS A 131 -5.34 -3.32 -11.45
C LYS A 131 -4.55 -3.44 -10.15
N ASN A 132 -4.45 -2.35 -9.38
CA ASN A 132 -3.71 -2.31 -8.12
C ASN A 132 -4.41 -3.14 -7.03
N ARG A 133 -5.76 -3.14 -6.99
CA ARG A 133 -6.53 -4.01 -6.09
C ARG A 133 -6.27 -5.48 -6.41
N GLN A 134 -6.38 -5.85 -7.69
CA GLN A 134 -6.13 -7.22 -8.14
C GLN A 134 -4.72 -7.67 -7.78
N ARG A 135 -3.72 -6.82 -8.02
CA ARG A 135 -2.32 -7.11 -7.68
C ARG A 135 -2.10 -7.32 -6.18
N LEU A 136 -2.75 -6.50 -5.33
CA LEU A 136 -2.70 -6.69 -3.87
C LEU A 136 -3.31 -8.04 -3.47
N LEU A 137 -4.50 -8.36 -4.00
CA LEU A 137 -5.19 -9.61 -3.71
C LEU A 137 -4.37 -10.83 -4.14
N GLU A 138 -3.79 -10.82 -5.34
CA GLU A 138 -2.92 -11.89 -5.82
C GLU A 138 -1.70 -12.07 -4.91
N ALA A 139 -1.02 -11.00 -4.54
CA ALA A 139 0.16 -11.05 -3.69
C ALA A 139 -0.18 -11.49 -2.27
N ALA A 140 -1.32 -11.09 -1.72
CA ALA A 140 -1.75 -11.49 -0.39
C ALA A 140 -2.22 -12.96 -0.37
N LYS A 141 -3.15 -13.34 -1.25
CA LYS A 141 -3.74 -14.68 -1.30
C LYS A 141 -2.72 -15.77 -1.63
N GLY A 142 -1.73 -15.47 -2.47
CA GLY A 142 -0.62 -16.38 -2.76
C GLY A 142 0.24 -16.74 -1.54
N ASN A 143 0.09 -16.02 -0.43
CA ASN A 143 0.83 -16.20 0.81
C ASN A 143 -0.06 -16.54 2.03
N PHE A 144 -1.35 -16.79 1.85
CA PHE A 144 -2.24 -17.23 2.93
C PHE A 144 -1.96 -18.69 3.29
N PHE A 145 -1.89 -18.97 4.58
CA PHE A 145 -1.71 -20.33 5.09
C PHE A 145 -3.05 -21.02 5.29
N GLY A 146 -3.36 -22.02 4.45
CA GLY A 146 -4.50 -22.92 4.63
C GLY A 146 -5.88 -22.24 4.63
N LEU A 147 -5.95 -20.95 4.32
CA LEU A 147 -7.20 -20.21 4.26
C LEU A 147 -7.76 -20.24 2.84
N ASN A 148 -9.05 -20.53 2.74
CA ASN A 148 -9.77 -20.37 1.49
C ASN A 148 -10.06 -18.88 1.25
N GLU A 149 -10.22 -18.49 0.00
CA GLU A 149 -10.55 -17.10 -0.38
C GLU A 149 -11.85 -16.59 0.24
N GLU A 150 -12.77 -17.52 0.59
CA GLU A 150 -14.06 -17.23 1.20
C GLU A 150 -13.98 -16.96 2.71
N GLU A 151 -12.88 -17.35 3.37
CA GLU A 151 -12.72 -17.25 4.84
C GLU A 151 -12.27 -15.85 5.28
N VAL A 152 -11.59 -15.10 4.40
CA VAL A 152 -11.15 -13.73 4.67
C VAL A 152 -11.71 -12.78 3.61
N GLN A 153 -12.62 -11.92 4.01
CA GLN A 153 -13.18 -10.91 3.11
C GLN A 153 -12.30 -9.66 3.11
N ILE A 154 -11.70 -9.34 1.97
CA ILE A 154 -10.94 -8.11 1.78
C ILE A 154 -11.78 -7.15 0.96
N VAL A 155 -12.11 -6.00 1.54
CA VAL A 155 -12.88 -4.95 0.88
C VAL A 155 -12.04 -3.68 0.74
N PHE A 156 -12.26 -2.98 -0.35
CA PHE A 156 -11.61 -1.70 -0.63
C PHE A 156 -12.58 -0.55 -0.38
N THR A 157 -12.12 0.44 0.37
CA THR A 157 -12.91 1.67 0.55
C THR A 157 -12.83 2.54 -0.70
N PRO A 158 -13.92 3.25 -1.06
CA PRO A 158 -13.84 4.30 -2.07
C PRO A 158 -12.84 5.38 -1.61
N PHE A 159 -11.97 5.82 -2.51
CA PHE A 159 -11.04 6.89 -2.18
C PHE A 159 -11.79 8.21 -1.99
N ASP A 160 -11.60 8.85 -0.82
CA ASP A 160 -12.11 10.18 -0.50
C ASP A 160 -11.05 10.92 0.35
N ARG A 161 -10.55 12.06 -0.14
CA ARG A 161 -9.55 12.88 0.57
C ARG A 161 -9.99 13.35 1.96
N PHE A 162 -11.30 13.48 2.18
CA PHE A 162 -11.86 13.98 3.43
C PHE A 162 -12.37 12.87 4.35
N ARG A 163 -12.10 11.62 4.02
CA ARG A 163 -12.63 10.46 4.74
C ARG A 163 -12.24 10.45 6.22
N GLY A 164 -10.99 10.77 6.56
CA GLY A 164 -10.56 10.87 7.96
C GLY A 164 -11.36 11.90 8.77
N ALA A 165 -11.77 13.01 8.15
CA ALA A 165 -12.59 14.03 8.78
C ALA A 165 -14.07 13.64 8.90
N LYS A 166 -14.55 12.71 8.06
CA LYS A 166 -15.94 12.21 8.10
C LYS A 166 -16.14 11.08 9.13
N GLY A 167 -15.07 10.43 9.55
CA GLY A 167 -15.07 9.35 10.55
C GLY A 167 -14.82 9.84 11.98
N ALA A 168 -14.55 11.13 12.15
CA ALA A 168 -14.44 11.79 13.45
C ALA A 168 -15.75 12.48 13.81
#